data_1fee898995f10b8604fa6c625db3a1cf
#
_entry.id   1fee898995f10b8604fa6c625db3a1cf
#
_cell.length_a   1.000
_cell.length_b   1.000
_cell.length_c   1.000
_cell.angle_alpha   90.00
_cell.angle_beta   90.00
_cell.angle_gamma   90.00
#
_symmetry.space_group_name_H-M   'P 1'
#
loop_
_entity.id
_entity.type
_entity.pdbx_description
1 polymer ?
#
loop_
_entity_poly.entity_id
_entity_poly.type
_entity_poly.pdbx_seq_one_letter_code
_entity_poly.pdbx_strand_id
1 'polypeptide(L)'
;MKNFYFLILILVFSPLHVFSEEVFLSLKKNKVNVRYGPSFDSPIKFVYKKINLPIKQIDKKENFRRIIDLKNNSGWIHVSQLKKINSLIPLEDKILFKKPSIFSKPLAKIKKGRVLLVKKCNENWCKVKTKKIEGWIDINNLWGKTPIIKKN
;
A
#
# COMPACT_ATOMS: atom_id res chain seq x y z
N MET A 1 6.93 -54.69 41.19
CA MET A 1 5.97 -53.92 40.38
C MET A 1 6.62 -52.58 40.08
N LYS A 2 7.10 -52.40 38.82
CA LYS A 2 7.77 -51.17 38.38
C LYS A 2 6.76 -50.31 37.60
N ASN A 3 6.36 -49.18 38.16
CA ASN A 3 5.45 -48.22 37.50
C ASN A 3 6.26 -47.44 36.46
N PHE A 4 5.94 -47.67 35.20
CA PHE A 4 6.52 -46.98 34.05
C PHE A 4 5.65 -45.76 33.76
N TYR A 5 6.05 -44.57 34.23
CA TYR A 5 5.40 -43.30 33.87
C TYR A 5 5.85 -42.91 32.48
N PHE A 6 4.94 -43.07 31.52
CA PHE A 6 5.12 -42.58 30.13
C PHE A 6 4.82 -41.08 30.12
N LEU A 7 5.87 -40.28 30.14
CA LEU A 7 5.78 -38.81 30.07
C LEU A 7 5.53 -38.41 28.62
N ILE A 8 4.26 -38.19 28.27
CA ILE A 8 3.87 -37.67 26.95
C ILE A 8 4.25 -36.20 26.90
N LEU A 9 5.37 -35.88 26.18
CA LEU A 9 5.79 -34.54 25.86
C LEU A 9 4.91 -34.00 24.72
N ILE A 10 3.85 -33.28 25.07
CA ILE A 10 3.00 -32.57 24.08
C ILE A 10 3.79 -31.37 23.57
N LEU A 11 4.41 -31.51 22.40
CA LEU A 11 5.00 -30.40 21.64
C LEU A 11 3.86 -29.53 21.12
N VAL A 12 3.57 -28.43 21.81
CA VAL A 12 2.64 -27.41 21.37
C VAL A 12 3.30 -26.66 20.18
N PHE A 13 2.97 -27.10 18.97
CA PHE A 13 3.34 -26.39 17.73
C PHE A 13 2.46 -25.13 17.66
N SER A 14 2.94 -24.02 18.21
CA SER A 14 2.32 -22.71 18.00
C SER A 14 2.60 -22.29 16.56
N PRO A 15 1.58 -22.08 15.70
CA PRO A 15 1.81 -21.55 14.36
C PRO A 15 2.38 -20.14 14.51
N LEU A 16 3.63 -19.95 14.14
CA LEU A 16 4.23 -18.63 13.96
C LEU A 16 3.45 -17.94 12.85
N HIS A 17 2.55 -17.03 13.20
CA HIS A 17 1.91 -16.13 12.24
C HIS A 17 2.99 -15.20 11.70
N VAL A 18 3.58 -15.57 10.58
CA VAL A 18 4.45 -14.68 9.81
C VAL A 18 3.56 -13.58 9.26
N PHE A 19 3.55 -12.42 9.92
CA PHE A 19 2.98 -11.19 9.37
C PHE A 19 3.82 -10.80 8.17
N SER A 20 3.39 -11.17 6.97
CA SER A 20 3.98 -10.65 5.75
C SER A 20 3.65 -9.16 5.67
N GLU A 21 4.66 -8.31 5.75
CA GLU A 21 4.50 -6.87 5.59
C GLU A 21 3.96 -6.56 4.19
N GLU A 22 2.86 -5.82 4.11
CA GLU A 22 2.27 -5.42 2.85
C GLU A 22 3.16 -4.41 2.12
N VAL A 23 3.69 -4.79 0.97
CA VAL A 23 4.55 -3.94 0.16
C VAL A 23 3.71 -3.14 -0.83
N PHE A 24 3.69 -1.83 -0.68
CA PHE A 24 3.08 -0.91 -1.63
C PHE A 24 4.13 -0.19 -2.47
N LEU A 25 3.79 0.01 -3.74
CA LEU A 25 4.58 0.76 -4.73
C LEU A 25 3.70 1.82 -5.39
N SER A 26 4.31 2.80 -6.05
CA SER A 26 3.59 3.77 -6.88
C SER A 26 4.02 3.66 -8.34
N LEU A 27 3.09 3.87 -9.26
CA LEU A 27 3.40 3.97 -10.68
C LEU A 27 4.28 5.20 -10.95
N LYS A 28 5.38 5.01 -11.67
CA LYS A 28 6.38 6.05 -11.97
C LYS A 28 5.99 6.92 -13.17
N LYS A 29 5.17 6.38 -14.08
CA LYS A 29 4.82 7.01 -15.37
C LYS A 29 3.31 7.16 -15.54
N ASN A 30 2.88 8.03 -16.43
CA ASN A 30 1.46 8.17 -16.81
C ASN A 30 0.92 6.99 -17.61
N LYS A 31 1.80 6.26 -18.32
CA LYS A 31 1.45 5.06 -19.08
C LYS A 31 2.31 3.91 -18.61
N VAL A 32 1.69 2.87 -18.04
CA VAL A 32 2.35 1.69 -17.48
C VAL A 32 1.69 0.43 -18.00
N ASN A 33 2.45 -0.38 -18.71
CA ASN A 33 1.98 -1.66 -19.25
C ASN A 33 1.93 -2.71 -18.14
N VAL A 34 0.80 -3.37 -18.00
CA VAL A 34 0.60 -4.54 -17.15
C VAL A 34 0.51 -5.76 -18.05
N ARG A 35 1.27 -6.80 -17.75
CA ARG A 35 1.41 -8.00 -18.58
C ARG A 35 0.81 -9.22 -17.91
N TYR A 36 0.50 -10.25 -18.72
CA TYR A 36 0.04 -11.53 -18.21
C TYR A 36 1.14 -12.31 -17.48
N GLY A 37 2.41 -12.13 -17.86
CA GLY A 37 3.57 -12.82 -17.28
C GLY A 37 4.76 -11.91 -17.00
N PRO A 38 5.77 -12.40 -16.26
CA PRO A 38 6.96 -11.65 -15.85
C PRO A 38 8.05 -11.62 -16.93
N SER A 39 7.69 -11.21 -18.15
CA SER A 39 8.59 -11.08 -19.29
C SER A 39 8.13 -9.97 -20.21
N PHE A 40 9.06 -9.38 -20.97
CA PHE A 40 8.73 -8.43 -22.03
C PHE A 40 8.02 -9.08 -23.22
N ASP A 41 8.21 -10.40 -23.42
CA ASP A 41 7.52 -11.19 -24.46
C ASP A 41 6.09 -11.54 -24.06
N SER A 42 5.76 -11.45 -22.77
CA SER A 42 4.39 -11.68 -22.30
C SER A 42 3.46 -10.59 -22.83
N PRO A 43 2.26 -10.95 -23.37
CA PRO A 43 1.31 -9.99 -23.88
C PRO A 43 0.91 -8.94 -22.84
N ILE A 44 0.60 -7.74 -23.30
CA ILE A 44 0.03 -6.68 -22.45
C ILE A 44 -1.42 -7.05 -22.13
N LYS A 45 -1.74 -7.11 -20.84
CA LYS A 45 -3.07 -7.41 -20.32
C LYS A 45 -3.94 -6.15 -20.30
N PHE A 46 -3.39 -5.05 -19.82
CA PHE A 46 -3.99 -3.71 -19.81
C PHE A 46 -2.93 -2.65 -19.53
N VAL A 47 -3.34 -1.38 -19.60
CA VAL A 47 -2.44 -0.23 -19.41
C VAL A 47 -3.03 0.72 -18.36
N TYR A 48 -2.26 1.03 -17.32
CA TYR A 48 -2.59 2.13 -16.43
C TYR A 48 -2.25 3.47 -17.08
N LYS A 49 -3.16 4.45 -16.91
CA LYS A 49 -2.99 5.83 -17.41
C LYS A 49 -2.97 6.86 -16.28
N LYS A 50 -2.38 6.50 -15.13
CA LYS A 50 -2.39 7.36 -13.94
C LYS A 50 -1.08 7.26 -13.16
N ILE A 51 -0.25 8.30 -13.26
CA ILE A 51 0.97 8.41 -12.44
C ILE A 51 0.64 8.43 -10.95
N ASN A 52 1.57 7.94 -10.13
CA ASN A 52 1.43 7.87 -8.66
C ASN A 52 0.27 6.99 -8.16
N LEU A 53 -0.32 6.14 -9.02
CA LEU A 53 -1.31 5.19 -8.53
C LEU A 53 -0.65 4.22 -7.54
N PRO A 54 -1.13 4.13 -6.28
CA PRO A 54 -0.63 3.15 -5.33
C PRO A 54 -1.16 1.76 -5.67
N ILE A 55 -0.24 0.80 -5.73
CA ILE A 55 -0.51 -0.60 -6.02
C ILE A 55 0.19 -1.47 -4.99
N LYS A 56 -0.41 -2.60 -4.65
CA LYS A 56 0.16 -3.59 -3.72
C LYS A 56 0.94 -4.63 -4.51
N GLN A 57 2.18 -4.90 -4.11
CA GLN A 57 2.94 -6.02 -4.62
C GLN A 57 2.46 -7.30 -3.93
N ILE A 58 2.18 -8.33 -4.72
CA ILE A 58 1.76 -9.65 -4.22
C ILE A 58 2.76 -10.76 -4.57
N ASP A 59 3.64 -10.51 -5.54
CA ASP A 59 4.68 -11.47 -5.94
C ASP A 59 5.84 -10.73 -6.65
N LYS A 60 6.97 -11.40 -6.83
CA LYS A 60 8.13 -10.90 -7.57
C LYS A 60 8.83 -12.03 -8.32
N LYS A 61 9.26 -11.74 -9.55
CA LYS A 61 10.15 -12.60 -10.32
C LYS A 61 11.14 -11.73 -11.08
N GLU A 62 12.43 -11.90 -10.80
CA GLU A 62 13.50 -11.08 -11.38
C GLU A 62 13.19 -9.57 -11.31
N ASN A 63 13.18 -8.89 -12.46
CA ASN A 63 12.87 -7.46 -12.59
C ASN A 63 11.36 -7.16 -12.73
N PHE A 64 10.48 -8.12 -12.49
CA PHE A 64 9.04 -7.94 -12.54
C PHE A 64 8.41 -8.05 -11.16
N ARG A 65 7.32 -7.30 -10.96
CA ARG A 65 6.47 -7.35 -9.76
C ARG A 65 5.06 -7.69 -10.18
N ARG A 66 4.51 -8.74 -9.58
CA ARG A 66 3.08 -9.01 -9.67
C ARG A 66 2.37 -8.08 -8.71
N ILE A 67 1.43 -7.34 -9.23
CA ILE A 67 0.71 -6.32 -8.48
C ILE A 67 -0.78 -6.57 -8.47
N ILE A 68 -1.44 -5.94 -7.51
CA ILE A 68 -2.90 -5.82 -7.47
C ILE A 68 -3.27 -4.37 -7.13
N ASP A 69 -4.29 -3.83 -7.80
CA ASP A 69 -4.84 -2.51 -7.50
C ASP A 69 -6.05 -2.59 -6.57
N LEU A 70 -6.60 -1.43 -6.22
CA LEU A 70 -7.77 -1.30 -5.35
C LEU A 70 -9.04 -1.97 -5.91
N LYS A 71 -9.10 -2.22 -7.23
CA LYS A 71 -10.21 -2.88 -7.91
C LYS A 71 -9.95 -4.36 -8.19
N ASN A 72 -8.92 -4.93 -7.55
CA ASN A 72 -8.47 -6.31 -7.74
C ASN A 72 -7.95 -6.63 -9.16
N ASN A 73 -7.61 -5.63 -9.98
CA ASN A 73 -6.91 -5.87 -11.22
C ASN A 73 -5.47 -6.27 -10.92
N SER A 74 -5.01 -7.39 -11.48
CA SER A 74 -3.69 -7.98 -11.22
C SER A 74 -2.93 -8.25 -12.51
N GLY A 75 -1.60 -8.19 -12.43
CA GLY A 75 -0.68 -8.54 -13.51
C GLY A 75 0.75 -8.14 -13.18
N TRP A 76 1.65 -8.26 -14.16
CA TRP A 76 3.08 -8.07 -13.99
C TRP A 76 3.55 -6.74 -14.57
N ILE A 77 4.34 -5.99 -13.78
CA ILE A 77 4.92 -4.72 -14.17
C ILE A 77 6.45 -4.81 -13.99
N HIS A 78 7.22 -4.31 -14.96
CA HIS A 78 8.66 -4.19 -14.84
C HIS A 78 9.03 -3.08 -13.85
N VAL A 79 10.06 -3.29 -13.03
CA VAL A 79 10.48 -2.38 -11.95
C VAL A 79 10.82 -0.97 -12.43
N SER A 80 11.28 -0.79 -13.66
CA SER A 80 11.56 0.54 -14.24
C SER A 80 10.34 1.45 -14.32
N GLN A 81 9.12 0.89 -14.26
CA GLN A 81 7.85 1.62 -14.30
C GLN A 81 7.29 1.88 -12.90
N LEU A 82 7.97 1.39 -11.86
CA LEU A 82 7.59 1.46 -10.46
C LEU A 82 8.54 2.38 -9.69
N LYS A 83 8.07 2.87 -8.56
CA LYS A 83 8.88 3.61 -7.58
C LYS A 83 8.39 3.33 -6.17
N LYS A 84 9.19 3.71 -5.17
CA LYS A 84 8.80 3.69 -3.75
C LYS A 84 7.46 4.41 -3.60
N ILE A 85 6.60 3.86 -2.74
CA ILE A 85 5.29 4.44 -2.46
C ILE A 85 5.40 5.90 -2.00
N ASN A 86 4.64 6.79 -2.62
CA ASN A 86 4.58 8.22 -2.29
C ASN A 86 3.15 8.78 -2.36
N SER A 87 2.17 7.89 -2.39
CA SER A 87 0.77 8.24 -2.58
C SER A 87 -0.14 7.29 -1.82
N LEU A 88 -1.37 7.72 -1.58
CA LEU A 88 -2.41 6.93 -0.97
C LEU A 88 -3.77 7.25 -1.59
N ILE A 89 -4.76 6.39 -1.34
CA ILE A 89 -6.14 6.57 -1.78
C ILE A 89 -7.07 6.38 -0.57
N PRO A 90 -7.89 7.38 -0.24
CA PRO A 90 -8.96 7.22 0.75
C PRO A 90 -10.00 6.21 0.27
N LEU A 91 -10.40 5.28 1.15
CA LEU A 91 -11.44 4.27 0.91
C LEU A 91 -12.84 4.79 1.26
N GLU A 92 -12.89 5.97 1.87
CA GLU A 92 -14.09 6.74 2.20
C GLU A 92 -13.84 8.23 1.97
N ASP A 93 -14.90 9.06 2.01
CA ASP A 93 -14.74 10.51 1.94
C ASP A 93 -14.01 11.02 3.20
N LYS A 94 -13.03 11.90 3.02
CA LYS A 94 -12.19 12.45 4.10
C LYS A 94 -12.28 13.97 4.15
N ILE A 95 -12.08 14.53 5.34
CA ILE A 95 -11.85 15.97 5.50
C ILE A 95 -10.35 16.22 5.54
N LEU A 96 -9.91 17.19 4.76
CA LEU A 96 -8.56 17.73 4.78
C LEU A 96 -8.49 18.87 5.79
N PHE A 97 -7.61 18.78 6.78
CA PHE A 97 -7.46 19.76 7.85
C PHE A 97 -6.18 20.58 7.71
N LYS A 98 -6.18 21.79 8.26
CA LYS A 98 -4.99 22.67 8.29
C LYS A 98 -3.87 22.11 9.19
N LYS A 99 -4.23 21.48 10.31
CA LYS A 99 -3.32 20.83 11.28
C LYS A 99 -3.74 19.36 11.51
N PRO A 100 -2.88 18.50 12.06
CA PRO A 100 -3.20 17.09 12.33
C PRO A 100 -4.12 16.95 13.56
N SER A 101 -5.33 17.43 13.46
CA SER A 101 -6.35 17.39 14.51
C SER A 101 -7.75 17.57 13.90
N ILE A 102 -8.72 16.82 14.40
CA ILE A 102 -10.15 16.96 14.03
C ILE A 102 -10.76 18.30 14.44
N PHE A 103 -10.17 18.98 15.42
CA PHE A 103 -10.57 20.32 15.86
C PHE A 103 -9.94 21.45 15.04
N SER A 104 -9.09 21.10 14.08
CA SER A 104 -8.43 22.07 13.21
C SER A 104 -9.39 22.55 12.12
N LYS A 105 -9.10 23.74 11.56
CA LYS A 105 -9.87 24.30 10.43
C LYS A 105 -9.93 23.31 9.27
N PRO A 106 -11.12 22.90 8.82
CA PRO A 106 -11.27 22.10 7.61
C PRO A 106 -10.93 22.95 6.38
N LEU A 107 -10.20 22.36 5.44
CA LEU A 107 -9.77 23.00 4.20
C LEU A 107 -10.57 22.55 2.99
N ALA A 108 -10.88 21.25 2.92
CA ALA A 108 -11.61 20.67 1.80
C ALA A 108 -12.16 19.27 2.16
N LYS A 109 -13.17 18.84 1.42
CA LYS A 109 -13.64 17.46 1.39
C LYS A 109 -12.94 16.72 0.26
N ILE A 110 -12.30 15.60 0.59
CA ILE A 110 -11.62 14.69 -0.34
C ILE A 110 -12.52 13.50 -0.58
N LYS A 111 -12.91 13.28 -1.83
CA LYS A 111 -13.70 12.13 -2.22
C LYS A 111 -12.89 10.83 -2.19
N LYS A 112 -13.54 9.72 -1.79
CA LYS A 112 -12.97 8.38 -1.89
C LYS A 112 -12.41 8.11 -3.29
N GLY A 113 -11.39 7.29 -3.39
CA GLY A 113 -10.77 6.91 -4.66
C GLY A 113 -9.80 7.93 -5.26
N ARG A 114 -9.62 9.08 -4.61
CA ARG A 114 -8.70 10.12 -5.09
C ARG A 114 -7.25 9.81 -4.72
N VAL A 115 -6.34 9.82 -5.70
CA VAL A 115 -4.90 9.69 -5.42
C VAL A 115 -4.39 10.97 -4.78
N LEU A 116 -3.77 10.85 -3.61
CA LEU A 116 -3.15 11.92 -2.84
C LEU A 116 -1.64 11.66 -2.74
N LEU A 117 -0.84 12.69 -2.95
CA LEU A 117 0.60 12.61 -2.75
C LEU A 117 0.93 12.82 -1.26
N VAL A 118 1.71 11.92 -0.69
CA VAL A 118 2.13 11.98 0.71
C VAL A 118 3.38 12.85 0.82
N LYS A 119 3.36 13.81 1.74
CA LYS A 119 4.49 14.65 2.12
C LYS A 119 5.21 14.10 3.35
N LYS A 120 4.44 13.80 4.38
CA LYS A 120 4.90 13.19 5.62
C LYS A 120 3.72 12.59 6.38
N CYS A 121 4.00 11.59 7.21
CA CYS A 121 3.03 11.03 8.15
C CYS A 121 3.61 11.06 9.57
N ASN A 122 2.73 11.13 10.55
CA ASN A 122 2.97 10.78 11.94
C ASN A 122 2.10 9.55 12.29
N GLU A 123 1.95 9.24 13.57
CA GLU A 123 1.24 8.04 14.02
C GLU A 123 -0.20 7.96 13.52
N ASN A 124 -0.92 9.08 13.49
CA ASN A 124 -2.36 9.12 13.21
C ASN A 124 -2.75 9.99 12.00
N TRP A 125 -1.82 10.74 11.43
CA TRP A 125 -2.11 11.72 10.39
C TRP A 125 -1.07 11.68 9.27
N CYS A 126 -1.52 11.87 8.03
CA CYS A 126 -0.67 12.13 6.89
C CYS A 126 -0.89 13.53 6.31
N LYS A 127 0.19 14.28 6.12
CA LYS A 127 0.17 15.50 5.32
C LYS A 127 0.20 15.12 3.85
N VAL A 128 -0.84 15.49 3.14
CA VAL A 128 -1.05 15.12 1.74
C VAL A 128 -1.24 16.35 0.86
N LYS A 129 -0.92 16.19 -0.40
CA LYS A 129 -1.06 17.22 -1.42
C LYS A 129 -1.94 16.71 -2.57
N THR A 130 -2.88 17.56 -2.98
CA THR A 130 -3.58 17.46 -4.26
C THR A 130 -2.96 18.45 -5.25
N LYS A 131 -3.52 18.55 -6.47
CA LYS A 131 -3.08 19.58 -7.43
C LYS A 131 -3.23 21.02 -6.90
N LYS A 132 -4.23 21.28 -6.05
CA LYS A 132 -4.66 22.62 -5.65
C LYS A 132 -4.43 22.94 -4.18
N ILE A 133 -4.40 21.94 -3.30
CA ILE A 133 -4.43 22.14 -1.86
C ILE A 133 -3.58 21.10 -1.13
N GLU A 134 -3.01 21.49 0.00
CA GLU A 134 -2.23 20.66 0.90
C GLU A 134 -2.81 20.73 2.31
N GLY A 135 -2.82 19.63 3.04
CA GLY A 135 -3.32 19.55 4.40
C GLY A 135 -3.18 18.16 5.00
N TRP A 136 -3.83 17.94 6.12
CA TRP A 136 -3.73 16.73 6.92
C TRP A 136 -5.00 15.90 6.86
N ILE A 137 -4.85 14.58 6.70
CA ILE A 137 -5.93 13.59 6.82
C ILE A 137 -5.55 12.53 7.86
N ASP A 138 -6.54 11.94 8.52
CA ASP A 138 -6.32 10.77 9.38
C ASP A 138 -5.93 9.54 8.54
N ILE A 139 -5.20 8.59 9.16
CA ILE A 139 -4.65 7.41 8.47
C ILE A 139 -5.62 6.23 8.38
N ASN A 140 -6.83 6.34 8.90
CA ASN A 140 -7.79 5.25 8.84
C ASN A 140 -8.33 5.09 7.41
N ASN A 141 -8.71 3.87 7.04
CA ASN A 141 -9.33 3.56 5.75
C ASN A 141 -8.58 4.15 4.54
N LEU A 142 -7.26 3.90 4.47
CA LEU A 142 -6.39 4.31 3.38
C LEU A 142 -5.79 3.10 2.67
N TRP A 143 -5.81 3.12 1.34
CA TRP A 143 -5.05 2.23 0.48
C TRP A 143 -3.68 2.84 0.19
N GLY A 144 -2.62 2.03 0.26
CA GLY A 144 -1.25 2.51 0.07
C GLY A 144 -0.63 3.02 1.37
N LYS A 145 -1.00 2.44 2.53
CA LYS A 145 -0.39 2.80 3.82
C LYS A 145 1.13 2.73 3.71
N THR A 146 1.78 3.86 3.94
CA THR A 146 3.22 3.88 4.11
C THR A 146 3.56 3.36 5.51
N PRO A 147 4.63 2.55 5.68
CA PRO A 147 5.18 2.33 6.99
C PRO A 147 5.43 3.69 7.63
N ILE A 148 5.00 3.85 8.88
CA ILE A 148 5.26 5.05 9.65
C ILE A 148 6.77 5.20 9.69
N ILE A 149 7.29 6.26 9.08
CA ILE A 149 8.69 6.61 9.22
C ILE A 149 8.85 7.06 10.67
N LYS A 150 9.24 6.13 11.54
CA LYS A 150 9.73 6.49 12.86
C LYS A 150 10.92 7.42 12.61
N LYS A 151 10.77 8.70 12.92
CA LYS A 151 11.91 9.58 13.10
C LYS A 151 12.63 9.10 14.36
N ASN A 152 13.83 8.55 14.17
CA ASN A 152 14.81 8.49 15.23
C ASN A 152 15.20 9.91 15.64
#